data_c1815a6e776f0bfd02bd7ab1a0af9b0c
#
_entry.id   c1815a6e776f0bfd02bd7ab1a0af9b0c
#
_cell.length_a   1.000
_cell.length_b   1.000
_cell.length_c   1.000
_cell.angle_alpha   90.00
_cell.angle_beta   90.00
_cell.angle_gamma   90.00
#
_symmetry.space_group_name_H-M   'P 1'
#
loop_
_entity.id
_entity.type
_entity.pdbx_description
1 polymer ?
#
loop_
_entity_poly.entity_id
_entity_poly.type
_entity_poly.pdbx_seq_one_letter_code
_entity_poly.pdbx_strand_id
1 'polypeptide(L)'
;IGFVLAFSFVGLMVMLRSLLLPLKAVLMNLLSIGAAYGVLVAVFQWGWLEGLLGLQKLGALDTLTPPLVLAVVFGLSMDYEVFLLSRIKERYEEHGDNRRAVAEGLASSAGTISSAALIMVAVFSVFVLTGVPSIQQLGLGTAVAIAIDATLVRLILVPAAMELMGRWNWWLPRWLDRILPHVGLEGRPRKGPQSPEAEPARA
;
A
#
# COMPACT_ATOMS: atom_id res chain seq x y z
N ILE A 1 -2.44 2.14 18.09
CA ILE A 1 -2.37 1.23 16.94
C ILE A 1 -3.77 0.88 16.47
N GLY A 2 -4.64 0.27 17.28
CA GLY A 2 -6.00 -0.12 16.89
C GLY A 2 -6.84 1.02 16.29
N PHE A 3 -6.73 2.22 16.84
CA PHE A 3 -7.41 3.41 16.30
C PHE A 3 -6.94 3.76 14.88
N VAL A 4 -5.63 3.75 14.63
CA VAL A 4 -5.05 4.05 13.30
C VAL A 4 -5.50 3.00 12.28
N LEU A 5 -5.43 1.72 12.64
CA LEU A 5 -5.89 0.62 11.78
C LEU A 5 -7.39 0.75 11.45
N ALA A 6 -8.23 1.04 12.45
CA ALA A 6 -9.67 1.21 12.25
C ALA A 6 -9.99 2.43 11.38
N PHE A 7 -9.32 3.57 11.63
CA PHE A 7 -9.50 4.79 10.84
C PHE A 7 -9.10 4.58 9.38
N SER A 8 -7.94 3.95 9.14
CA SER A 8 -7.48 3.62 7.80
C SER A 8 -8.39 2.64 7.08
N PHE A 9 -8.87 1.61 7.79
CA PHE A 9 -9.84 0.66 7.25
C PHE A 9 -11.12 1.36 6.80
N VAL A 10 -11.68 2.23 7.65
CA VAL A 10 -12.90 2.99 7.32
C VAL A 10 -12.66 3.95 6.17
N GLY A 11 -11.53 4.68 6.14
CA GLY A 11 -11.17 5.58 5.06
C GLY A 11 -11.07 4.88 3.70
N LEU A 12 -10.35 3.75 3.65
CA LEU A 12 -10.27 2.93 2.45
C LEU A 12 -11.62 2.33 2.04
N MET A 13 -12.42 1.89 3.01
CA MET A 13 -13.75 1.34 2.76
C MET A 13 -14.67 2.38 2.11
N VAL A 14 -14.66 3.63 2.60
CA VAL A 14 -15.43 4.74 2.02
C VAL A 14 -14.95 5.05 0.60
N MET A 15 -13.64 5.15 0.40
CA MET A 15 -13.04 5.53 -0.87
C MET A 15 -13.22 4.44 -1.94
N LEU A 16 -12.97 3.19 -1.60
CA LEU A 16 -13.00 2.06 -2.55
C LEU A 16 -14.40 1.45 -2.69
N ARG A 17 -15.31 1.74 -1.77
CA ARG A 17 -16.65 1.12 -1.70
C ARG A 17 -16.56 -0.42 -1.74
N SER A 18 -15.66 -0.96 -0.98
CA SER A 18 -15.42 -2.40 -0.83
C SER A 18 -15.08 -2.69 0.62
N LEU A 19 -15.47 -3.85 1.13
CA LEU A 19 -15.11 -4.33 2.46
C LEU A 19 -13.82 -5.16 2.43
N LEU A 20 -13.62 -5.91 1.37
CA LEU A 20 -12.52 -6.87 1.27
C LEU A 20 -11.19 -6.23 0.90
N LEU A 21 -11.20 -5.17 0.08
CA LEU A 21 -9.96 -4.46 -0.28
C LEU A 21 -9.27 -3.83 0.93
N PRO A 22 -9.96 -3.06 1.80
CA PRO A 22 -9.34 -2.52 3.02
C PRO A 22 -8.87 -3.59 3.99
N LEU A 23 -9.63 -4.68 4.15
CA LEU A 23 -9.24 -5.79 5.02
C LEU A 23 -7.92 -6.42 4.54
N LYS A 24 -7.82 -6.69 3.24
CA LYS A 24 -6.59 -7.19 2.63
C LYS A 24 -5.43 -6.22 2.81
N ALA A 25 -5.66 -4.92 2.58
CA ALA A 25 -4.68 -3.86 2.73
C ALA A 25 -4.05 -3.86 4.13
N VAL A 26 -4.87 -3.84 5.16
CA VAL A 26 -4.42 -3.88 6.55
C VAL A 26 -3.64 -5.16 6.85
N LEU A 27 -4.10 -6.33 6.38
CA LEU A 27 -3.41 -7.60 6.59
C LEU A 27 -2.04 -7.64 5.91
N MET A 28 -1.94 -7.14 4.67
CA MET A 28 -0.69 -7.09 3.93
C MET A 28 0.33 -6.13 4.57
N ASN A 29 -0.14 -4.97 5.07
CA ASN A 29 0.69 -4.03 5.81
C ASN A 29 1.23 -4.64 7.12
N LEU A 30 0.38 -5.34 7.87
CA LEU A 30 0.81 -6.03 9.08
C LEU A 30 1.83 -7.15 8.77
N LEU A 31 1.70 -7.82 7.63
CA LEU A 31 2.67 -8.80 7.17
C LEU A 31 4.04 -8.19 6.90
N SER A 32 4.10 -7.06 6.19
CA SER A 32 5.35 -6.32 5.92
C SER A 32 6.03 -5.87 7.21
N ILE A 33 5.26 -5.31 8.15
CA ILE A 33 5.77 -4.85 9.44
C ILE A 33 6.25 -6.04 10.29
N GLY A 34 5.49 -7.13 10.31
CA GLY A 34 5.87 -8.36 11.01
C GLY A 34 7.18 -8.95 10.48
N ALA A 35 7.36 -8.97 9.16
CA ALA A 35 8.60 -9.42 8.53
C ALA A 35 9.78 -8.50 8.89
N ALA A 36 9.57 -7.17 8.89
CA ALA A 36 10.61 -6.23 9.33
C ALA A 36 10.99 -6.41 10.79
N TYR A 37 10.04 -6.65 11.67
CA TYR A 37 10.34 -6.96 13.08
C TYR A 37 11.12 -8.28 13.21
N GLY A 38 10.79 -9.28 12.41
CA GLY A 38 11.57 -10.52 12.34
C GLY A 38 13.03 -10.26 11.98
N VAL A 39 13.29 -9.41 10.99
CA VAL A 39 14.66 -9.00 10.62
C VAL A 39 15.35 -8.21 11.75
N LEU A 40 14.66 -7.28 12.39
CA LEU A 40 15.22 -6.54 13.54
C LEU A 40 15.63 -7.48 14.69
N VAL A 41 14.81 -8.46 15.01
CA VAL A 41 15.13 -9.48 16.02
C VAL A 41 16.33 -10.30 15.58
N ALA A 42 16.36 -10.76 14.34
CA ALA A 42 17.47 -11.57 13.81
C ALA A 42 18.81 -10.81 13.85
N VAL A 43 18.80 -9.53 13.51
CA VAL A 43 20.01 -8.69 13.45
C VAL A 43 20.45 -8.25 14.87
N PHE A 44 19.57 -7.65 15.66
CA PHE A 44 19.96 -7.01 16.91
C PHE A 44 19.84 -7.90 18.15
N GLN A 45 18.97 -8.90 18.15
CA GLN A 45 18.88 -9.84 19.26
C GLN A 45 19.73 -11.10 19.04
N TRP A 46 19.66 -11.70 17.84
CA TRP A 46 20.43 -12.92 17.54
C TRP A 46 21.84 -12.63 17.04
N GLY A 47 22.10 -11.42 16.49
CA GLY A 47 23.43 -11.00 16.04
C GLY A 47 23.83 -11.58 14.68
N TRP A 48 22.88 -11.88 13.78
CA TRP A 48 23.18 -12.49 12.48
C TRP A 48 24.13 -11.68 11.61
N LEU A 49 24.15 -10.35 11.75
CA LEU A 49 25.02 -9.45 11.01
C LEU A 49 26.01 -8.73 11.94
N GLU A 50 26.39 -9.35 13.06
CA GLU A 50 27.33 -8.77 14.00
C GLU A 50 28.68 -8.50 13.32
N GLY A 51 29.20 -7.30 13.51
CA GLY A 51 30.45 -6.83 12.88
C GLY A 51 30.28 -6.34 11.43
N LEU A 52 29.16 -6.56 10.76
CA LEU A 52 28.89 -5.97 9.46
C LEU A 52 28.24 -4.59 9.64
N LEU A 53 28.74 -3.58 8.94
CA LEU A 53 28.23 -2.19 9.00
C LEU A 53 28.23 -1.56 10.40
N GLY A 54 29.05 -2.06 11.34
CA GLY A 54 29.10 -1.58 12.72
C GLY A 54 27.86 -1.94 13.55
N LEU A 55 27.07 -2.91 13.10
CA LEU A 55 25.92 -3.45 13.84
C LEU A 55 26.43 -4.27 15.02
N GLN A 56 25.85 -4.03 16.19
CA GLN A 56 26.18 -4.73 17.43
C GLN A 56 24.97 -5.54 17.89
N LYS A 57 25.25 -6.72 18.42
CA LYS A 57 24.24 -7.50 19.13
C LYS A 57 23.90 -6.80 20.44
N LEU A 58 22.67 -6.33 20.58
CA LEU A 58 22.19 -5.59 21.75
C LEU A 58 21.42 -6.49 22.73
N GLY A 59 20.99 -7.69 22.30
CA GLY A 59 20.18 -8.61 23.09
C GLY A 59 18.72 -8.20 23.25
N ALA A 60 18.37 -6.95 22.96
CA ALA A 60 17.00 -6.43 22.99
C ALA A 60 16.80 -5.33 21.94
N LEU A 61 15.57 -5.12 21.56
CA LEU A 61 15.18 -3.94 20.76
C LEU A 61 14.90 -2.76 21.69
N ASP A 62 15.20 -1.55 21.19
CA ASP A 62 14.80 -0.32 21.87
C ASP A 62 13.26 -0.24 21.95
N THR A 63 12.75 0.15 23.10
CA THR A 63 11.30 0.18 23.38
C THR A 63 10.54 1.10 22.42
N LEU A 64 11.16 2.16 21.91
CA LEU A 64 10.54 3.12 20.98
C LEU A 64 10.61 2.66 19.53
N THR A 65 11.54 1.80 19.16
CA THR A 65 11.74 1.37 17.77
C THR A 65 10.49 0.67 17.17
N PRO A 66 9.88 -0.35 17.80
CA PRO A 66 8.74 -1.02 17.22
C PRO A 66 7.55 -0.10 16.96
N PRO A 67 7.07 0.75 17.90
CA PRO A 67 5.97 1.66 17.62
C PRO A 67 6.29 2.72 16.58
N LEU A 68 7.55 3.20 16.51
CA LEU A 68 7.96 4.18 15.49
C LEU A 68 8.02 3.55 14.10
N VAL A 69 8.64 2.38 13.96
CA VAL A 69 8.66 1.65 12.67
C VAL A 69 7.24 1.37 12.19
N LEU A 70 6.37 0.90 13.08
CA LEU A 70 4.97 0.66 12.74
C LEU A 70 4.28 1.96 12.26
N ALA A 71 4.43 3.06 12.98
CA ALA A 71 3.76 4.32 12.62
C ALA A 71 4.24 4.87 11.28
N VAL A 72 5.57 4.87 11.05
CA VAL A 72 6.17 5.37 9.81
C VAL A 72 5.80 4.47 8.63
N VAL A 73 6.03 3.18 8.75
CA VAL A 73 5.79 2.23 7.65
C VAL A 73 4.31 2.16 7.32
N PHE A 74 3.44 2.09 8.34
CA PHE A 74 2.01 2.04 8.13
C PHE A 74 1.49 3.30 7.39
N GLY A 75 1.93 4.49 7.81
CA GLY A 75 1.55 5.75 7.13
C GLY A 75 2.00 5.78 5.67
N LEU A 76 3.28 5.49 5.42
CA LEU A 76 3.84 5.48 4.07
C LEU A 76 3.18 4.42 3.17
N SER A 77 2.98 3.22 3.69
CA SER A 77 2.38 2.12 2.93
C SER A 77 0.94 2.40 2.54
N MET A 78 0.16 3.03 3.44
CA MET A 78 -1.23 3.41 3.17
C MET A 78 -1.37 4.38 2.01
N ASP A 79 -0.52 5.41 1.95
CA ASP A 79 -0.58 6.42 0.88
C ASP A 79 -0.38 5.79 -0.50
N TYR A 80 0.58 4.88 -0.64
CA TYR A 80 0.82 4.17 -1.90
C TYR A 80 -0.27 3.14 -2.20
N GLU A 81 -0.85 2.52 -1.18
CA GLU A 81 -1.93 1.56 -1.36
C GLU A 81 -3.21 2.23 -1.86
N VAL A 82 -3.57 3.36 -1.27
CA VAL A 82 -4.67 4.22 -1.75
C VAL A 82 -4.46 4.57 -3.21
N PHE A 83 -3.25 5.02 -3.59
CA PHE A 83 -2.92 5.39 -4.97
C PHE A 83 -3.05 4.20 -5.93
N LEU A 84 -2.51 3.05 -5.59
CA LEU A 84 -2.59 1.84 -6.43
C LEU A 84 -4.03 1.37 -6.60
N LEU A 85 -4.76 1.23 -5.48
CA LEU A 85 -6.13 0.72 -5.50
C LEU A 85 -7.10 1.67 -6.19
N SER A 86 -6.89 2.99 -6.10
CA SER A 86 -7.70 3.97 -6.86
C SER A 86 -7.49 3.84 -8.36
N ARG A 87 -6.25 3.62 -8.82
CA ARG A 87 -5.95 3.37 -10.24
C ARG A 87 -6.57 2.08 -10.75
N ILE A 88 -6.48 1.01 -9.96
CA ILE A 88 -7.12 -0.27 -10.32
C ILE A 88 -8.64 -0.11 -10.38
N LYS A 89 -9.24 0.63 -9.43
CA LYS A 89 -10.68 0.88 -9.42
C LYS A 89 -11.13 1.67 -10.65
N GLU A 90 -10.41 2.72 -11.02
CA GLU A 90 -10.67 3.51 -12.21
C GLU A 90 -10.71 2.61 -13.47
N ARG A 91 -9.72 1.73 -13.65
CA ARG A 91 -9.68 0.78 -14.77
C ARG A 91 -10.79 -0.26 -14.71
N TYR A 92 -11.16 -0.70 -13.52
CA TYR A 92 -12.27 -1.62 -13.36
C TYR A 92 -13.62 -0.98 -13.74
N GLU A 93 -13.84 0.27 -13.37
CA GLU A 93 -15.06 1.02 -13.75
C GLU A 93 -15.14 1.27 -15.27
N GLU A 94 -14.00 1.37 -15.96
CA GLU A 94 -13.95 1.54 -17.41
C GLU A 94 -14.27 0.25 -18.19
N HIS A 95 -13.73 -0.89 -17.76
CA HIS A 95 -13.73 -2.13 -18.56
C HIS A 95 -14.60 -3.25 -17.96
N GLY A 96 -14.91 -3.21 -16.67
CA GLY A 96 -15.64 -4.28 -15.96
C GLY A 96 -14.86 -5.60 -15.78
N ASP A 97 -13.61 -5.67 -16.24
CA ASP A 97 -12.74 -6.84 -16.13
C ASP A 97 -11.71 -6.63 -15.02
N ASN A 98 -11.81 -7.43 -13.95
CA ASN A 98 -10.93 -7.33 -12.78
C ASN A 98 -9.47 -7.62 -13.13
N ARG A 99 -9.19 -8.65 -13.95
CA ARG A 99 -7.84 -9.06 -14.29
C ARG A 99 -7.11 -7.98 -15.09
N ARG A 100 -7.80 -7.45 -16.08
CA ARG A 100 -7.28 -6.36 -16.91
C ARG A 100 -7.07 -5.08 -16.10
N ALA A 101 -8.01 -4.73 -15.23
CA ALA A 101 -7.91 -3.56 -14.36
C ALA A 101 -6.71 -3.63 -13.41
N VAL A 102 -6.45 -4.81 -12.82
CA VAL A 102 -5.29 -5.04 -11.95
C VAL A 102 -3.99 -4.89 -12.73
N ALA A 103 -3.88 -5.51 -13.91
CA ALA A 103 -2.68 -5.43 -14.74
C ALA A 103 -2.37 -4.00 -15.20
N GLU A 104 -3.37 -3.29 -15.72
CA GLU A 104 -3.21 -1.91 -16.22
C GLU A 104 -2.97 -0.90 -15.07
N GLY A 105 -3.70 -1.05 -13.95
CA GLY A 105 -3.51 -0.22 -12.77
C GLY A 105 -2.12 -0.38 -12.15
N LEU A 106 -1.64 -1.62 -12.06
CA LEU A 106 -0.28 -1.90 -11.59
C LEU A 106 0.76 -1.34 -12.56
N ALA A 107 0.64 -1.59 -13.87
CA ALA A 107 1.58 -1.10 -14.87
C ALA A 107 1.71 0.43 -14.86
N SER A 108 0.59 1.15 -14.70
CA SER A 108 0.59 2.62 -14.65
C SER A 108 1.18 3.20 -13.36
N SER A 109 1.17 2.44 -12.26
CA SER A 109 1.59 2.90 -10.92
C SER A 109 2.96 2.39 -10.51
N ALA A 110 3.41 1.26 -11.07
CA ALA A 110 4.62 0.56 -10.64
C ALA A 110 5.89 1.42 -10.69
N GLY A 111 6.07 2.22 -11.75
CA GLY A 111 7.23 3.10 -11.88
C GLY A 111 7.32 4.14 -10.77
N THR A 112 6.21 4.82 -10.48
CA THR A 112 6.13 5.83 -9.41
C THR A 112 6.34 5.22 -8.03
N ILE A 113 5.68 4.09 -7.76
CA ILE A 113 5.78 3.40 -6.47
C ILE A 113 7.20 2.89 -6.24
N SER A 114 7.79 2.23 -7.25
CA SER A 114 9.14 1.65 -7.13
C SER A 114 10.22 2.71 -6.97
N SER A 115 10.15 3.82 -7.70
CA SER A 115 11.13 4.91 -7.56
C SER A 115 11.03 5.60 -6.19
N ALA A 116 9.82 5.86 -5.70
CA ALA A 116 9.63 6.43 -4.38
C ALA A 116 10.08 5.47 -3.27
N ALA A 117 9.77 4.18 -3.37
CA ALA A 117 10.23 3.17 -2.43
C ALA A 117 11.75 3.06 -2.41
N LEU A 118 12.41 3.09 -3.59
CA LEU A 118 13.87 3.05 -3.69
C LEU A 118 14.53 4.24 -2.99
N ILE A 119 13.99 5.44 -3.19
CA ILE A 119 14.48 6.65 -2.49
C ILE A 119 14.34 6.50 -0.98
N MET A 120 13.19 6.03 -0.50
CA MET A 120 12.97 5.84 0.93
C MET A 120 13.87 4.76 1.53
N VAL A 121 14.01 3.62 0.86
CA VAL A 121 14.94 2.57 1.30
C VAL A 121 16.37 3.12 1.37
N ALA A 122 16.82 3.90 0.39
CA ALA A 122 18.13 4.53 0.40
C ALA A 122 18.29 5.48 1.60
N VAL A 123 17.31 6.37 1.83
CA VAL A 123 17.35 7.34 2.94
C VAL A 123 17.39 6.63 4.30
N PHE A 124 16.52 5.66 4.54
CA PHE A 124 16.50 4.94 5.81
C PHE A 124 17.72 4.03 6.01
N SER A 125 18.30 3.52 4.92
CA SER A 125 19.54 2.73 4.99
C SER A 125 20.74 3.56 5.46
N VAL A 126 20.78 4.86 5.21
CA VAL A 126 21.83 5.75 5.74
C VAL A 126 21.83 5.78 7.27
N PHE A 127 20.67 5.65 7.89
CA PHE A 127 20.57 5.63 9.36
C PHE A 127 21.27 4.41 9.98
N VAL A 128 21.43 3.33 9.23
CA VAL A 128 22.19 2.14 9.69
C VAL A 128 23.65 2.48 9.93
N LEU A 129 24.20 3.49 9.25
CA LEU A 129 25.61 3.90 9.34
C LEU A 129 25.90 4.88 10.47
N THR A 130 24.90 5.32 11.23
CA THR A 130 25.06 6.37 12.27
C THR A 130 25.83 5.94 13.50
N GLY A 131 25.98 4.64 13.75
CA GLY A 131 26.60 4.11 14.96
C GLY A 131 25.75 4.23 16.24
N VAL A 132 24.57 4.86 16.18
CA VAL A 132 23.63 4.98 17.31
C VAL A 132 22.61 3.84 17.25
N PRO A 133 22.60 2.91 18.22
CA PRO A 133 21.80 1.68 18.13
C PRO A 133 20.30 1.90 17.86
N SER A 134 19.66 2.84 18.55
CA SER A 134 18.23 3.13 18.35
C SER A 134 17.93 3.67 16.93
N ILE A 135 18.83 4.50 16.39
CA ILE A 135 18.70 5.05 15.03
C ILE A 135 18.99 3.96 14.00
N GLN A 136 19.96 3.10 14.25
CA GLN A 136 20.26 1.94 13.40
C GLN A 136 19.06 0.98 13.30
N GLN A 137 18.42 0.68 14.44
CA GLN A 137 17.23 -0.17 14.49
C GLN A 137 16.07 0.47 13.71
N LEU A 138 15.81 1.77 13.94
CA LEU A 138 14.76 2.50 13.22
C LEU A 138 15.02 2.50 11.71
N GLY A 139 16.25 2.82 11.29
CA GLY A 139 16.67 2.85 9.91
C GLY A 139 16.53 1.50 9.22
N LEU A 140 17.11 0.46 9.80
CA LEU A 140 17.06 -0.89 9.25
C LEU A 140 15.61 -1.42 9.18
N GLY A 141 14.85 -1.28 10.27
CA GLY A 141 13.48 -1.74 10.34
C GLY A 141 12.59 -1.07 9.30
N THR A 142 12.71 0.24 9.15
CA THR A 142 11.92 0.99 8.16
C THR A 142 12.36 0.67 6.74
N ALA A 143 13.67 0.63 6.45
CA ALA A 143 14.17 0.29 5.11
C ALA A 143 13.73 -1.11 4.65
N VAL A 144 13.85 -2.10 5.53
CA VAL A 144 13.44 -3.48 5.25
C VAL A 144 11.93 -3.58 5.06
N ALA A 145 11.15 -2.93 5.93
CA ALA A 145 9.68 -2.94 5.81
C ALA A 145 9.22 -2.36 4.47
N ILE A 146 9.77 -1.19 4.07
CA ILE A 146 9.44 -0.55 2.79
C ILE A 146 9.89 -1.41 1.60
N ALA A 147 11.07 -2.02 1.68
CA ALA A 147 11.57 -2.90 0.62
C ALA A 147 10.67 -4.13 0.43
N ILE A 148 10.25 -4.78 1.51
CA ILE A 148 9.32 -5.93 1.48
C ILE A 148 7.95 -5.49 0.98
N ASP A 149 7.43 -4.36 1.48
CA ASP A 149 6.12 -3.84 1.08
C ASP A 149 6.09 -3.51 -0.42
N ALA A 150 7.05 -2.72 -0.90
CA ALA A 150 7.07 -2.28 -2.28
C ALA A 150 7.33 -3.42 -3.29
N THR A 151 8.09 -4.45 -2.91
CA THR A 151 8.44 -5.56 -3.80
C THR A 151 7.50 -6.75 -3.62
N LEU A 152 7.62 -7.47 -2.49
CA LEU A 152 6.91 -8.73 -2.28
C LEU A 152 5.40 -8.50 -2.14
N VAL A 153 5.02 -7.56 -1.29
CA VAL A 153 3.60 -7.36 -1.00
C VAL A 153 2.90 -6.71 -2.18
N ARG A 154 3.40 -5.60 -2.65
CA ARG A 154 2.69 -4.75 -3.62
C ARG A 154 2.79 -5.25 -5.06
N LEU A 155 3.94 -5.76 -5.48
CA LEU A 155 4.10 -6.26 -6.86
C LEU A 155 3.65 -7.72 -7.03
N ILE A 156 3.59 -8.51 -5.96
CA ILE A 156 3.27 -9.94 -6.04
C ILE A 156 1.99 -10.27 -5.28
N LEU A 157 1.93 -10.02 -3.95
CA LEU A 157 0.82 -10.49 -3.13
C LEU A 157 -0.48 -9.72 -3.41
N VAL A 158 -0.42 -8.41 -3.58
CA VAL A 158 -1.61 -7.59 -3.85
C VAL A 158 -2.27 -8.00 -5.16
N PRO A 159 -1.58 -8.02 -6.33
CA PRO A 159 -2.21 -8.44 -7.57
C PRO A 159 -2.65 -9.91 -7.54
N ALA A 160 -1.84 -10.83 -7.00
CA ALA A 160 -2.23 -12.23 -6.88
C ALA A 160 -3.51 -12.41 -6.05
N ALA A 161 -3.60 -11.75 -4.90
CA ALA A 161 -4.80 -11.79 -4.07
C ALA A 161 -6.01 -11.17 -4.79
N MET A 162 -5.84 -10.08 -5.55
CA MET A 162 -6.92 -9.48 -6.34
C MET A 162 -7.37 -10.36 -7.50
N GLU A 163 -6.49 -11.10 -8.14
CA GLU A 163 -6.87 -12.08 -9.15
C GLU A 163 -7.64 -13.25 -8.56
N LEU A 164 -7.19 -13.81 -7.43
CA LEU A 164 -7.85 -14.91 -6.74
C LEU A 164 -9.26 -14.54 -6.27
N MET A 165 -9.43 -13.32 -5.75
CA MET A 165 -10.72 -12.85 -5.25
C MET A 165 -11.66 -12.40 -6.39
N GLY A 166 -11.15 -12.02 -7.55
CA GLY A 166 -11.94 -11.63 -8.72
C GLY A 166 -13.02 -10.59 -8.42
N ARG A 167 -14.29 -10.94 -8.68
CA ARG A 167 -15.44 -10.03 -8.41
C ARG A 167 -15.67 -9.71 -6.95
N TRP A 168 -15.20 -10.54 -6.01
CA TRP A 168 -15.35 -10.32 -4.58
C TRP A 168 -14.56 -9.09 -4.09
N ASN A 169 -13.54 -8.66 -4.83
CA ASN A 169 -12.82 -7.42 -4.51
C ASN A 169 -13.75 -6.19 -4.44
N TRP A 170 -14.84 -6.20 -5.21
CA TRP A 170 -15.75 -5.07 -5.34
C TRP A 170 -17.07 -5.29 -4.57
N TRP A 171 -17.09 -6.32 -3.71
CA TRP A 171 -18.28 -6.65 -2.94
C TRP A 171 -18.46 -5.68 -1.77
N LEU A 172 -19.66 -5.07 -1.72
CA LEU A 172 -20.11 -4.23 -0.64
C LEU A 172 -21.53 -4.68 -0.20
N PRO A 173 -21.80 -4.90 1.11
CA PRO A 173 -23.15 -5.19 1.60
C PRO A 173 -24.13 -4.04 1.30
N ARG A 174 -25.31 -4.35 0.82
CA ARG A 174 -26.34 -3.35 0.43
C ARG A 174 -26.71 -2.35 1.54
N TRP A 175 -26.66 -2.76 2.79
CA TRP A 175 -26.93 -1.87 3.92
C TRP A 175 -25.82 -0.82 4.08
N LEU A 176 -24.58 -1.21 3.86
CA LEU A 176 -23.41 -0.34 3.95
C LEU A 176 -23.35 0.62 2.76
N ASP A 177 -23.76 0.16 1.58
CA ASP A 177 -23.84 0.96 0.36
C ASP A 177 -24.78 2.16 0.45
N ARG A 178 -25.84 2.05 1.30
CA ARG A 178 -26.78 3.14 1.56
C ARG A 178 -26.25 4.21 2.52
N ILE A 179 -25.32 3.84 3.40
CA ILE A 179 -24.77 4.75 4.43
C ILE A 179 -23.57 5.50 3.92
N LEU A 180 -22.79 4.88 2.99
CA LEU A 180 -21.55 5.44 2.49
C LEU A 180 -21.81 6.60 1.50
N PRO A 181 -21.17 7.78 1.69
CA PRO A 181 -21.27 8.87 0.74
C PRO A 181 -20.70 8.45 -0.62
N HIS A 182 -21.33 8.94 -1.70
CA HIS A 182 -20.80 8.77 -3.04
C HIS A 182 -19.67 9.78 -3.25
N VAL A 183 -18.47 9.42 -2.85
CA VAL A 183 -17.26 10.19 -3.16
C VAL A 183 -16.89 9.87 -4.61
N GLY A 184 -17.34 10.71 -5.54
CA GLY A 184 -16.88 10.63 -6.93
C GLY A 184 -15.38 10.92 -6.95
N LEU A 185 -14.56 9.97 -7.42
CA LEU A 185 -13.17 10.25 -7.80
C LEU A 185 -13.27 11.23 -8.98
N GLU A 186 -13.01 12.50 -8.72
CA GLU A 186 -13.11 13.56 -9.72
C GLU A 186 -12.22 13.24 -10.91
N GLY A 187 -12.79 13.07 -12.08
CA GLY A 187 -12.08 12.82 -13.34
C GLY A 187 -12.97 12.43 -14.51
N ARG A 188 -14.28 12.30 -14.34
CA ARG A 188 -15.15 12.13 -15.52
C ARG A 188 -15.46 13.49 -16.15
N PRO A 189 -14.98 13.78 -17.37
CA PRO A 189 -15.65 14.76 -18.19
C PRO A 189 -17.09 14.23 -18.40
N ARG A 190 -18.09 14.96 -17.87
CA ARG A 190 -19.48 14.71 -18.27
C ARG A 190 -19.48 14.68 -19.80
N LYS A 191 -19.78 13.52 -20.38
CA LYS A 191 -20.24 13.48 -21.77
C LYS A 191 -21.45 14.41 -21.82
N GLY A 192 -21.22 15.60 -22.35
CA GLY A 192 -22.31 16.51 -22.69
C GLY A 192 -23.29 15.79 -23.61
N PRO A 193 -24.56 16.22 -23.64
CA PRO A 193 -25.52 15.65 -24.58
C PRO A 193 -24.90 15.69 -25.98
N GLN A 194 -24.78 14.52 -26.61
CA GLN A 194 -24.41 14.45 -28.03
C GLN A 194 -25.46 15.24 -28.76
N SER A 195 -25.06 16.40 -29.31
CA SER A 195 -25.90 17.13 -30.24
C SER A 195 -26.29 16.17 -31.39
N PRO A 196 -27.57 16.12 -31.77
CA PRO A 196 -27.96 15.31 -32.92
C PRO A 196 -27.13 15.72 -34.14
N GLU A 197 -26.41 14.77 -34.74
CA GLU A 197 -25.75 15.00 -36.02
C GLU A 197 -26.78 15.60 -37.00
N ALA A 198 -26.47 16.79 -37.47
CA ALA A 198 -27.24 17.42 -38.53
C ALA A 198 -27.17 16.52 -39.77
N GLU A 199 -28.29 15.94 -40.13
CA GLU A 199 -28.51 15.20 -41.36
C GLU A 199 -28.11 16.07 -42.56
N PRO A 200 -27.18 15.64 -43.44
CA PRO A 200 -26.82 16.44 -44.61
C PRO A 200 -28.02 16.54 -45.55
N ALA A 201 -28.49 17.79 -45.75
CA ALA A 201 -29.51 18.11 -46.74
C ALA A 201 -29.10 17.59 -48.11
N ARG A 202 -29.86 16.63 -48.65
CA ARG A 202 -29.76 16.20 -50.02
C ARG A 202 -30.32 17.32 -50.91
N ALA A 203 -29.47 17.87 -51.74
CA ALA A 203 -29.80 18.63 -52.92
C ALA A 203 -29.43 17.80 -54.15
#